data_8ae7fb6ff43882a52ae47db858122791
#
_entry.id   8ae7fb6ff43882a52ae47db858122791
#
_cell.length_a   1.000
_cell.length_b   1.000
_cell.length_c   1.000
_cell.angle_alpha   90.00
_cell.angle_beta   90.00
_cell.angle_gamma   90.00
#
_symmetry.space_group_name_H-M   'P 1'
#
loop_
_entity.id
_entity.type
_entity.pdbx_description
1 polymer ?
#
loop_
_entity_poly.entity_id
_entity_poly.type
_entity_poly.pdbx_seq_one_letter_code
_entity_poly.pdbx_strand_id
1 'polypeptide(L)'
;MKKKITRIMTAMVLAVMMVFTAIPFASAATNNNALDETKKVSFTLNCSKPGYTFTVYKVAELKTTENPYKTGYDSLIPSISDEILSGKTSNVLSALDGLSSIPSTASTVGTFTTSATSVKKTFSSLAQGMYYIKATNYPAGVKSVTNSVVSLPYYNNGWVYSVNDIDLATKVNDGDVVTGKTITNSTKDNVNFTDVSLGDTVNFEIKSS
;
A
#
# COMPACT_ATOMS: atom_id res chain seq x y z
N MET A 1 -0.75 54.66 -58.12
CA MET A 1 0.05 53.71 -57.34
C MET A 1 -0.56 53.39 -55.97
N LYS A 2 -1.09 54.35 -55.20
CA LYS A 2 -1.64 54.09 -53.82
C LYS A 2 -2.80 53.08 -53.75
N LYS A 3 -3.72 53.03 -54.74
CA LYS A 3 -4.85 52.06 -54.72
C LYS A 3 -4.45 50.59 -54.98
N LYS A 4 -3.37 50.31 -55.65
CA LYS A 4 -2.88 48.95 -55.88
C LYS A 4 -2.19 48.37 -54.66
N ILE A 5 -1.46 49.19 -53.91
CA ILE A 5 -0.77 48.77 -52.70
C ILE A 5 -1.80 48.42 -51.59
N THR A 6 -2.87 49.20 -51.42
CA THR A 6 -3.92 48.90 -50.45
C THR A 6 -4.63 47.58 -50.71
N ARG A 7 -4.87 47.24 -52.00
CA ARG A 7 -5.50 45.93 -52.36
C ARG A 7 -4.60 44.73 -52.09
N ILE A 8 -3.28 44.90 -52.30
CA ILE A 8 -2.31 43.82 -52.02
C ILE A 8 -2.16 43.63 -50.53
N MET A 9 -2.12 44.71 -49.71
CA MET A 9 -2.08 44.58 -48.25
C MET A 9 -3.36 43.96 -47.67
N THR A 10 -4.53 44.32 -48.22
CA THR A 10 -5.80 43.71 -47.76
C THR A 10 -5.87 42.23 -48.08
N ALA A 11 -5.39 41.82 -49.27
CA ALA A 11 -5.31 40.41 -49.65
C ALA A 11 -4.29 39.63 -48.80
N MET A 12 -3.17 40.24 -48.42
CA MET A 12 -2.16 39.61 -47.60
C MET A 12 -2.63 39.44 -46.13
N VAL A 13 -3.38 40.43 -45.59
CA VAL A 13 -3.97 40.33 -44.26
C VAL A 13 -5.08 39.29 -44.21
N LEU A 14 -5.90 39.16 -45.28
CA LEU A 14 -6.89 38.09 -45.36
C LEU A 14 -6.28 36.71 -45.46
N ALA A 15 -5.17 36.57 -46.24
CA ALA A 15 -4.45 35.30 -46.37
C ALA A 15 -3.78 34.86 -45.05
N VAL A 16 -3.29 35.81 -44.24
CA VAL A 16 -2.71 35.53 -42.93
C VAL A 16 -3.81 35.16 -41.93
N MET A 17 -5.01 35.76 -42.00
CA MET A 17 -6.14 35.35 -41.14
C MET A 17 -6.69 33.96 -41.49
N MET A 18 -6.63 33.50 -42.74
CA MET A 18 -7.07 32.15 -43.10
C MET A 18 -6.09 31.05 -42.69
N VAL A 19 -4.83 31.37 -42.46
CA VAL A 19 -3.86 30.36 -41.96
C VAL A 19 -4.05 30.05 -40.47
N PHE A 20 -4.63 30.98 -39.69
CA PHE A 20 -4.89 30.74 -38.29
C PHE A 20 -6.18 29.96 -38.01
N THR A 21 -7.09 29.78 -39.00
CA THR A 21 -8.34 29.04 -38.79
C THR A 21 -8.25 27.56 -39.16
N ALA A 22 -7.10 27.11 -39.67
CA ALA A 22 -6.87 25.72 -40.05
C ALA A 22 -5.74 25.05 -39.26
N ILE A 23 -5.47 25.51 -38.03
CA ILE A 23 -4.79 24.65 -37.07
C ILE A 23 -5.89 23.65 -36.65
N PRO A 24 -5.82 22.37 -37.07
CA PRO A 24 -6.62 21.38 -36.43
C PRO A 24 -6.21 21.48 -34.95
N PHE A 25 -7.11 21.87 -34.06
CA PHE A 25 -6.95 21.52 -32.67
C PHE A 25 -6.77 20.02 -32.72
N ALA A 26 -5.50 19.56 -32.62
CA ALA A 26 -5.25 18.18 -32.30
C ALA A 26 -6.12 17.95 -31.09
N SER A 27 -7.21 17.20 -31.24
CA SER A 27 -7.96 16.67 -30.12
C SER A 27 -6.86 16.05 -29.28
N ALA A 28 -6.61 16.64 -28.11
CA ALA A 28 -5.71 16.02 -27.17
C ALA A 28 -6.23 14.59 -27.09
N ALA A 29 -5.43 13.65 -27.58
CA ALA A 29 -5.76 12.26 -27.50
C ALA A 29 -6.14 12.08 -26.05
N THR A 30 -7.40 11.78 -25.79
CA THR A 30 -7.89 11.52 -24.44
C THR A 30 -7.02 10.38 -23.96
N ASN A 31 -6.09 10.74 -23.05
CA ASN A 31 -5.16 9.78 -22.55
C ASN A 31 -6.03 8.86 -21.67
N ASN A 32 -6.45 7.71 -22.24
CA ASN A 32 -7.32 6.74 -21.59
C ASN A 32 -6.71 6.18 -20.29
N ASN A 33 -5.51 6.65 -19.94
CA ASN A 33 -4.78 6.35 -18.71
C ASN A 33 -4.82 7.49 -17.68
N ALA A 34 -5.66 8.51 -17.85
CA ALA A 34 -5.85 9.52 -16.81
C ALA A 34 -6.51 8.89 -15.58
N LEU A 35 -6.14 9.40 -14.41
CA LEU A 35 -6.78 9.00 -13.15
C LEU A 35 -8.29 9.34 -13.19
N ASP A 36 -9.13 8.33 -12.96
CA ASP A 36 -10.56 8.53 -12.76
C ASP A 36 -10.83 8.73 -11.26
N GLU A 37 -10.96 9.97 -10.84
CA GLU A 37 -11.18 10.35 -9.43
C GLU A 37 -12.58 9.96 -8.91
N THR A 38 -13.53 9.66 -9.80
CA THR A 38 -14.90 9.29 -9.43
C THR A 38 -15.02 7.80 -9.10
N LYS A 39 -14.06 7.01 -9.56
CA LYS A 39 -14.07 5.57 -9.42
C LYS A 39 -13.87 5.14 -7.98
N LYS A 40 -14.71 4.22 -7.53
CA LYS A 40 -14.57 3.62 -6.20
C LYS A 40 -13.44 2.59 -6.18
N VAL A 41 -12.82 2.44 -5.01
CA VAL A 41 -11.76 1.47 -4.79
C VAL A 41 -12.24 0.31 -3.91
N SER A 42 -11.51 -0.80 -3.98
CA SER A 42 -11.78 -1.98 -3.17
C SER A 42 -10.51 -2.74 -2.84
N PHE A 43 -10.52 -3.44 -1.72
CA PHE A 43 -9.48 -4.42 -1.39
C PHE A 43 -10.03 -5.57 -0.56
N THR A 44 -9.39 -6.73 -0.69
CA THR A 44 -9.75 -7.93 0.06
C THR A 44 -8.63 -8.27 1.03
N LEU A 45 -8.96 -8.37 2.30
CA LEU A 45 -8.09 -8.90 3.34
C LEU A 45 -8.24 -10.41 3.38
N ASN A 46 -7.12 -11.10 3.52
CA ASN A 46 -7.04 -12.55 3.70
C ASN A 46 -6.20 -12.86 4.93
N CYS A 47 -6.71 -13.72 5.81
CA CYS A 47 -5.95 -14.25 6.94
C CYS A 47 -6.47 -15.65 7.26
N SER A 48 -5.65 -16.65 6.98
CA SER A 48 -5.98 -18.06 7.24
C SER A 48 -5.92 -18.46 8.72
N LYS A 49 -5.35 -17.57 9.57
CA LYS A 49 -5.26 -17.80 11.01
C LYS A 49 -6.53 -17.31 11.71
N PRO A 50 -7.22 -18.12 12.52
CA PRO A 50 -8.44 -17.71 13.23
C PRO A 50 -8.16 -16.87 14.49
N GLY A 51 -9.16 -16.10 14.93
CA GLY A 51 -9.10 -15.38 16.21
C GLY A 51 -8.48 -13.99 16.14
N TYR A 52 -8.19 -13.48 14.96
CA TYR A 52 -7.66 -12.12 14.76
C TYR A 52 -8.77 -11.15 14.41
N THR A 53 -8.66 -9.92 14.92
CA THR A 53 -9.53 -8.81 14.49
C THR A 53 -8.66 -7.69 13.92
N PHE A 54 -8.95 -7.31 12.70
CA PHE A 54 -8.33 -6.19 12.01
C PHE A 54 -9.34 -5.07 11.85
N THR A 55 -8.96 -3.86 12.23
CA THR A 55 -9.76 -2.66 12.00
C THR A 55 -9.12 -1.85 10.87
N VAL A 56 -9.94 -1.42 9.94
CA VAL A 56 -9.53 -0.61 8.80
C VAL A 56 -9.91 0.84 9.04
N TYR A 57 -8.93 1.73 8.90
CA TYR A 57 -9.10 3.18 9.02
C TYR A 57 -8.72 3.85 7.70
N LYS A 58 -9.52 4.82 7.25
CA LYS A 58 -9.09 5.75 6.21
C LYS A 58 -8.27 6.85 6.86
N VAL A 59 -7.00 6.96 6.49
CA VAL A 59 -6.02 7.86 7.13
C VAL A 59 -5.60 9.03 6.24
N ALA A 60 -5.91 8.95 4.94
CA ALA A 60 -5.70 10.06 4.03
C ALA A 60 -6.69 10.02 2.86
N GLU A 61 -6.98 11.17 2.29
CA GLU A 61 -7.79 11.33 1.09
C GLU A 61 -6.91 11.47 -0.14
N LEU A 62 -7.42 11.04 -1.29
CA LEU A 62 -6.74 11.32 -2.55
C LEU A 62 -6.70 12.84 -2.75
N LYS A 63 -5.51 13.34 -3.06
CA LYS A 63 -5.30 14.69 -3.54
C LYS A 63 -5.11 14.68 -5.04
N THR A 64 -5.95 15.41 -5.74
CA THR A 64 -5.78 15.64 -7.17
C THR A 64 -4.45 16.34 -7.43
N THR A 65 -3.68 15.81 -8.36
CA THR A 65 -2.43 16.41 -8.82
C THR A 65 -2.55 16.77 -10.30
N GLU A 66 -1.78 17.78 -10.74
CA GLU A 66 -1.70 18.13 -12.17
C GLU A 66 -1.08 17.00 -13.02
N ASN A 67 -0.36 16.09 -12.38
CA ASN A 67 0.23 14.94 -13.05
C ASN A 67 -0.73 13.74 -13.01
N PRO A 68 -1.29 13.32 -14.17
CA PRO A 68 -2.28 12.24 -14.23
C PRO A 68 -1.72 10.86 -13.86
N TYR A 69 -0.41 10.73 -13.67
CA TYR A 69 0.27 9.46 -13.31
C TYR A 69 0.77 9.43 -11.88
N LYS A 70 0.53 10.48 -11.09
CA LYS A 70 0.92 10.54 -9.69
C LYS A 70 -0.29 10.79 -8.82
N THR A 71 -0.39 10.03 -7.74
CA THR A 71 -1.32 10.31 -6.66
C THR A 71 -0.58 11.04 -5.53
N GLY A 72 -1.18 12.09 -5.01
CA GLY A 72 -0.86 12.66 -3.72
C GLY A 72 -1.96 12.30 -2.73
N TYR A 73 -1.68 12.44 -1.45
CA TYR A 73 -2.64 12.18 -0.38
C TYR A 73 -2.61 13.31 0.63
N ASP A 74 -3.78 13.79 1.01
CA ASP A 74 -3.96 14.73 2.13
C ASP A 74 -4.26 13.94 3.40
N SER A 75 -3.45 14.15 4.42
CA SER A 75 -3.59 13.44 5.69
C SER A 75 -4.86 13.83 6.43
N LEU A 76 -5.60 12.83 6.92
CA LEU A 76 -6.67 13.03 7.90
C LEU A 76 -6.13 13.10 9.33
N ILE A 77 -4.83 12.83 9.54
CA ILE A 77 -4.15 12.84 10.82
C ILE A 77 -3.03 13.88 10.77
N PRO A 78 -3.25 15.12 11.28
CA PRO A 78 -2.28 16.20 11.15
C PRO A 78 -0.87 15.90 11.67
N SER A 79 -0.76 15.08 12.72
CA SER A 79 0.53 14.75 13.35
C SER A 79 1.45 13.86 12.50
N ILE A 80 0.97 13.30 11.39
CA ILE A 80 1.74 12.46 10.46
C ILE A 80 1.63 12.95 9.01
N SER A 81 1.29 14.22 8.80
CA SER A 81 1.09 14.79 7.46
C SER A 81 2.34 14.69 6.61
N ASP A 82 3.52 14.92 7.18
CA ASP A 82 4.79 14.90 6.45
C ASP A 82 5.13 13.49 5.96
N GLU A 83 4.85 12.46 6.77
CA GLU A 83 5.05 11.05 6.39
C GLU A 83 4.11 10.65 5.25
N ILE A 84 2.84 11.09 5.31
CA ILE A 84 1.86 10.82 4.23
C ILE A 84 2.28 11.54 2.95
N LEU A 85 2.69 12.80 3.02
CA LEU A 85 3.18 13.58 1.88
C LEU A 85 4.45 12.96 1.26
N SER A 86 5.30 12.34 2.07
CA SER A 86 6.52 11.65 1.58
C SER A 86 6.22 10.50 0.63
N GLY A 87 5.01 9.93 0.69
CA GLY A 87 4.57 8.78 -0.12
C GLY A 87 5.31 7.48 0.18
N LYS A 88 6.19 7.44 1.20
CA LYS A 88 6.94 6.24 1.59
C LYS A 88 6.10 5.42 2.57
N THR A 89 5.55 4.31 2.10
CA THR A 89 4.67 3.44 2.89
C THR A 89 5.28 3.00 4.23
N SER A 90 6.60 2.74 4.28
CA SER A 90 7.29 2.36 5.51
C SER A 90 7.27 3.47 6.56
N ASN A 91 7.46 4.74 6.15
CA ASN A 91 7.44 5.88 7.06
C ASN A 91 6.03 6.11 7.60
N VAL A 92 5.03 6.05 6.70
CA VAL A 92 3.62 6.17 7.09
C VAL A 92 3.22 5.07 8.06
N LEU A 93 3.61 3.82 7.80
CA LEU A 93 3.32 2.69 8.69
C LEU A 93 3.95 2.89 10.06
N SER A 94 5.24 3.25 10.12
CA SER A 94 5.94 3.51 11.38
C SER A 94 5.31 4.64 12.18
N ALA A 95 4.90 5.73 11.51
CA ALA A 95 4.23 6.85 12.17
C ALA A 95 2.85 6.45 12.73
N LEU A 96 2.06 5.69 11.97
CA LEU A 96 0.75 5.18 12.40
C LEU A 96 0.87 4.20 13.57
N ASP A 97 1.87 3.31 13.54
CA ASP A 97 2.15 2.35 14.61
C ASP A 97 2.63 3.05 15.90
N GLY A 98 3.28 4.20 15.77
CA GLY A 98 3.73 5.04 16.88
C GLY A 98 2.61 5.81 17.59
N LEU A 99 1.42 5.89 17.00
CA LEU A 99 0.30 6.60 17.64
C LEU A 99 -0.27 5.79 18.80
N SER A 100 -0.45 6.43 19.95
CA SER A 100 -1.10 5.81 21.12
C SER A 100 -2.56 5.42 20.84
N SER A 101 -3.24 6.19 19.99
CA SER A 101 -4.58 5.90 19.48
C SER A 101 -4.78 6.52 18.11
N ILE A 102 -5.64 5.92 17.29
CA ILE A 102 -6.02 6.51 16.01
C ILE A 102 -7.01 7.65 16.26
N PRO A 103 -6.69 8.88 15.83
CA PRO A 103 -7.58 10.02 16.02
C PRO A 103 -8.93 9.85 15.32
N SER A 104 -9.97 10.48 15.86
CA SER A 104 -11.34 10.44 15.29
C SER A 104 -11.44 11.11 13.90
N THR A 105 -10.45 11.90 13.50
CA THR A 105 -10.33 12.46 12.15
C THR A 105 -10.10 11.38 11.10
N ALA A 106 -9.46 10.27 11.46
CA ALA A 106 -9.35 9.08 10.62
C ALA A 106 -10.62 8.24 10.80
N SER A 107 -11.38 8.08 9.73
CA SER A 107 -12.65 7.35 9.78
C SER A 107 -12.46 5.84 9.82
N THR A 108 -13.16 5.16 10.74
CA THR A 108 -13.23 3.71 10.72
C THR A 108 -14.08 3.25 9.54
N VAL A 109 -13.49 2.43 8.67
CA VAL A 109 -14.16 1.84 7.49
C VAL A 109 -14.91 0.57 7.89
N GLY A 110 -14.36 -0.20 8.81
CA GLY A 110 -14.95 -1.43 9.33
C GLY A 110 -13.92 -2.37 9.92
N THR A 111 -14.40 -3.55 10.35
CA THR A 111 -13.57 -4.59 10.99
C THR A 111 -13.67 -5.91 10.23
N PHE A 112 -12.61 -6.70 10.31
CA PHE A 112 -12.55 -8.08 9.83
C PHE A 112 -12.09 -8.97 10.97
N THR A 113 -12.98 -9.86 11.44
CA THR A 113 -12.64 -10.88 12.45
C THR A 113 -12.54 -12.23 11.78
N THR A 114 -11.41 -12.90 11.97
CA THR A 114 -11.12 -14.20 11.35
C THR A 114 -11.66 -15.34 12.21
N SER A 115 -12.13 -16.38 11.53
CA SER A 115 -12.55 -17.65 12.14
C SER A 115 -12.14 -18.81 11.23
N ALA A 116 -12.39 -20.04 11.65
CA ALA A 116 -12.12 -21.21 10.82
C ALA A 116 -12.84 -21.18 9.46
N THR A 117 -13.97 -20.46 9.37
CA THR A 117 -14.80 -20.34 8.15
C THR A 117 -14.77 -18.95 7.53
N SER A 118 -14.28 -17.94 8.26
CA SER A 118 -14.20 -16.56 7.80
C SER A 118 -12.73 -16.14 7.68
N VAL A 119 -12.12 -16.45 6.54
CA VAL A 119 -10.70 -16.18 6.26
C VAL A 119 -10.48 -14.99 5.34
N LYS A 120 -11.54 -14.45 4.73
CA LYS A 120 -11.47 -13.31 3.79
C LYS A 120 -12.58 -12.30 4.07
N LYS A 121 -12.27 -11.02 3.85
CA LYS A 121 -13.25 -9.94 3.83
C LYS A 121 -12.89 -8.91 2.79
N THR A 122 -13.85 -8.59 1.92
CA THR A 122 -13.71 -7.52 0.92
C THR A 122 -14.32 -6.23 1.48
N PHE A 123 -13.57 -5.15 1.35
CA PHE A 123 -14.01 -3.79 1.56
C PHE A 123 -14.19 -3.17 0.17
N SER A 124 -15.40 -2.80 -0.20
CA SER A 124 -15.76 -2.32 -1.54
C SER A 124 -16.46 -0.98 -1.49
N SER A 125 -16.58 -0.34 -2.66
CA SER A 125 -17.24 0.97 -2.82
C SER A 125 -16.63 2.08 -1.97
N LEU A 126 -15.34 1.99 -1.69
CA LEU A 126 -14.61 2.94 -0.88
C LEU A 126 -14.24 4.18 -1.69
N ALA A 127 -14.11 5.33 -1.03
CA ALA A 127 -13.49 6.50 -1.64
C ALA A 127 -11.99 6.26 -1.87
N GLN A 128 -11.42 6.90 -2.85
CA GLN A 128 -9.97 6.86 -3.09
C GLN A 128 -9.22 7.46 -1.91
N GLY A 129 -8.07 6.88 -1.55
CA GLY A 129 -7.31 7.33 -0.39
C GLY A 129 -6.33 6.28 0.14
N MET A 130 -5.81 6.55 1.32
CA MET A 130 -4.90 5.65 2.02
C MET A 130 -5.60 5.02 3.21
N TYR A 131 -5.42 3.72 3.38
CA TYR A 131 -6.08 2.90 4.38
C TYR A 131 -5.05 2.20 5.25
N TYR A 132 -5.22 2.32 6.57
CA TYR A 132 -4.43 1.63 7.58
C TYR A 132 -5.21 0.44 8.11
N ILE A 133 -4.59 -0.73 8.09
CA ILE A 133 -5.13 -2.00 8.54
C ILE A 133 -4.40 -2.35 9.83
N LYS A 134 -5.08 -2.22 10.96
CA LYS A 134 -4.52 -2.43 12.29
C LYS A 134 -5.09 -3.69 12.92
N ALA A 135 -4.21 -4.56 13.41
CA ALA A 135 -4.61 -5.65 14.29
C ALA A 135 -5.05 -5.06 15.64
N THR A 136 -6.31 -5.21 15.98
CA THR A 136 -6.92 -4.67 17.21
C THR A 136 -7.20 -5.74 18.26
N ASN A 137 -7.21 -7.00 17.84
CA ASN A 137 -7.27 -8.15 18.74
C ASN A 137 -6.61 -9.38 18.10
N TYR A 138 -5.95 -10.20 18.89
CA TYR A 138 -5.33 -11.45 18.45
C TYR A 138 -5.22 -12.45 19.63
N PRO A 139 -5.06 -13.77 19.35
CA PRO A 139 -5.00 -14.81 20.37
C PRO A 139 -3.86 -14.62 21.38
N ALA A 140 -4.08 -15.12 22.59
CA ALA A 140 -3.01 -15.19 23.59
C ALA A 140 -1.83 -16.03 23.06
N GLY A 141 -0.61 -15.59 23.37
CA GLY A 141 0.62 -16.24 22.89
C GLY A 141 1.20 -15.65 21.58
N VAL A 142 0.42 -14.88 20.83
CA VAL A 142 0.93 -14.12 19.69
C VAL A 142 1.77 -12.96 20.20
N LYS A 143 3.03 -12.86 19.76
CA LYS A 143 3.94 -11.80 20.21
C LYS A 143 3.65 -10.46 19.52
N SER A 144 3.36 -10.48 18.25
CA SER A 144 3.04 -9.27 17.50
C SER A 144 2.33 -9.58 16.18
N VAL A 145 1.62 -8.59 15.68
CA VAL A 145 1.06 -8.60 14.33
C VAL A 145 1.51 -7.31 13.65
N THR A 146 2.14 -7.43 12.49
CA THR A 146 2.54 -6.27 11.70
C THR A 146 1.33 -5.69 10.99
N ASN A 147 1.04 -4.42 11.24
CA ASN A 147 -0.02 -3.69 10.57
C ASN A 147 0.34 -3.42 9.09
N SER A 148 -0.60 -2.93 8.32
CA SER A 148 -0.41 -2.69 6.89
C SER A 148 -1.04 -1.38 6.45
N VAL A 149 -0.49 -0.80 5.38
CA VAL A 149 -1.05 0.36 4.70
C VAL A 149 -1.29 0.00 3.25
N VAL A 150 -2.45 0.37 2.72
CA VAL A 150 -2.79 0.26 1.31
C VAL A 150 -3.25 1.62 0.79
N SER A 151 -2.68 2.04 -0.33
CA SER A 151 -3.02 3.28 -1.02
C SER A 151 -3.70 2.95 -2.34
N LEU A 152 -4.90 3.46 -2.56
CA LEU A 152 -5.66 3.22 -3.78
C LEU A 152 -6.30 4.51 -4.30
N PRO A 153 -6.24 4.74 -5.62
CA PRO A 153 -5.57 3.90 -6.60
C PRO A 153 -4.05 4.09 -6.58
N TYR A 154 -3.33 3.16 -7.25
CA TYR A 154 -1.92 3.33 -7.59
C TYR A 154 -1.69 3.03 -9.07
N TYR A 155 -0.58 3.52 -9.62
CA TYR A 155 -0.25 3.33 -11.03
C TYR A 155 0.73 2.17 -11.22
N ASN A 156 0.34 1.19 -12.03
CA ASN A 156 1.19 0.07 -12.46
C ASN A 156 0.79 -0.34 -13.89
N ASN A 157 1.43 0.27 -14.89
CA ASN A 157 1.05 0.14 -16.31
C ASN A 157 -0.43 0.41 -16.58
N GLY A 158 -1.04 1.24 -15.75
CA GLY A 158 -2.46 1.59 -15.69
C GLY A 158 -2.88 1.81 -14.24
N TRP A 159 -4.01 2.47 -14.06
CA TRP A 159 -4.56 2.73 -12.73
C TRP A 159 -5.19 1.47 -12.13
N VAL A 160 -4.71 1.07 -10.97
CA VAL A 160 -5.22 -0.06 -10.19
C VAL A 160 -6.12 0.47 -9.08
N TYR A 161 -7.41 0.14 -9.16
CA TYR A 161 -8.45 0.57 -8.20
C TYR A 161 -8.84 -0.55 -7.23
N SER A 162 -8.33 -1.76 -7.43
CA SER A 162 -8.65 -2.88 -6.55
C SER A 162 -7.43 -3.77 -6.28
N VAL A 163 -7.34 -4.28 -5.05
CA VAL A 163 -6.37 -5.30 -4.64
C VAL A 163 -7.13 -6.50 -4.09
N ASN A 164 -7.00 -7.65 -4.72
CA ASN A 164 -7.85 -8.81 -4.42
C ASN A 164 -7.32 -9.73 -3.33
N ASP A 165 -6.08 -9.55 -2.88
CA ASP A 165 -5.49 -10.41 -1.85
C ASP A 165 -4.39 -9.67 -1.08
N ILE A 166 -4.73 -9.21 0.12
CA ILE A 166 -3.77 -8.68 1.09
C ILE A 166 -3.63 -9.76 2.16
N ASP A 167 -2.55 -10.54 2.08
CA ASP A 167 -2.30 -11.62 3.02
C ASP A 167 -1.78 -11.06 4.36
N LEU A 168 -2.62 -11.20 5.39
CA LEU A 168 -2.32 -10.79 6.76
C LEU A 168 -1.76 -11.95 7.61
N ALA A 169 -1.88 -13.20 7.17
CA ALA A 169 -1.35 -14.36 7.91
C ALA A 169 0.18 -14.31 7.99
N THR A 170 0.85 -13.79 6.95
CA THR A 170 2.30 -13.57 6.90
C THR A 170 2.79 -12.45 7.81
N LYS A 171 1.86 -11.63 8.32
CA LYS A 171 2.14 -10.50 9.23
C LYS A 171 2.10 -10.88 10.71
N VAL A 172 1.77 -12.14 11.00
CA VAL A 172 1.61 -12.64 12.37
C VAL A 172 2.90 -13.29 12.84
N ASN A 173 3.41 -12.84 14.00
CA ASN A 173 4.52 -13.47 14.71
C ASN A 173 3.96 -14.25 15.90
N ASP A 174 3.81 -15.56 15.75
CA ASP A 174 3.32 -16.47 16.80
C ASP A 174 4.39 -16.79 17.85
N GLY A 175 5.54 -16.19 17.77
CA GLY A 175 6.67 -16.42 18.64
C GLY A 175 7.85 -17.07 17.90
N ASP A 176 9.02 -16.96 18.49
CA ASP A 176 10.20 -17.66 17.96
C ASP A 176 10.03 -19.15 18.21
N VAL A 177 10.15 -19.95 17.18
CA VAL A 177 10.44 -21.37 17.36
C VAL A 177 11.87 -21.41 17.91
N VAL A 178 11.98 -21.59 19.20
CA VAL A 178 13.28 -21.81 19.84
C VAL A 178 13.72 -23.22 19.45
N THR A 179 14.55 -23.32 18.41
CA THR A 179 15.21 -24.57 18.08
C THR A 179 16.50 -24.62 18.90
N GLY A 180 16.50 -25.37 19.97
CA GLY A 180 17.70 -25.78 20.67
C GLY A 180 18.32 -26.99 19.97
N LYS A 181 19.58 -26.90 19.52
CA LYS A 181 20.36 -28.04 19.06
C LYS A 181 21.42 -28.36 20.11
N THR A 182 21.37 -29.55 20.70
CA THR A 182 22.29 -29.99 21.70
C THR A 182 23.00 -31.27 21.26
N ILE A 183 24.30 -31.37 21.47
CA ILE A 183 25.06 -32.61 21.25
C ILE A 183 24.83 -33.52 22.47
N THR A 184 24.23 -34.66 22.27
CA THR A 184 23.79 -35.54 23.37
C THR A 184 24.85 -36.54 23.82
N ASN A 185 25.89 -36.77 23.02
CA ASN A 185 27.01 -37.66 23.38
C ASN A 185 28.30 -36.89 23.67
N SER A 186 28.21 -35.62 24.04
CA SER A 186 29.33 -34.82 24.49
C SER A 186 29.77 -35.27 25.90
N THR A 187 31.07 -35.22 26.17
CA THR A 187 31.64 -35.43 27.50
C THR A 187 31.40 -34.25 28.44
N LYS A 188 30.86 -33.14 27.93
CA LYS A 188 30.52 -31.93 28.69
C LYS A 188 28.99 -31.69 28.58
N ASP A 189 28.35 -31.42 29.69
CA ASP A 189 26.90 -31.12 29.73
C ASP A 189 26.58 -29.79 29.01
N ASN A 190 25.50 -29.83 28.21
CA ASN A 190 24.89 -28.66 27.54
C ASN A 190 25.84 -27.84 26.64
N VAL A 191 26.72 -28.48 25.90
CA VAL A 191 27.63 -27.81 24.96
C VAL A 191 27.17 -28.02 23.51
N ASN A 192 27.42 -27.01 22.68
CA ASN A 192 27.12 -27.04 21.25
C ASN A 192 28.30 -27.59 20.41
N PHE A 193 29.33 -28.06 21.05
CA PHE A 193 30.51 -28.61 20.41
C PHE A 193 31.11 -29.76 21.25
N THR A 194 31.76 -30.69 20.59
CA THR A 194 32.54 -31.75 21.21
C THR A 194 33.78 -32.04 20.34
N ASP A 195 34.85 -32.54 20.97
CA ASP A 195 35.99 -33.04 20.22
C ASP A 195 35.62 -34.37 19.56
N VAL A 196 35.78 -34.45 18.24
CA VAL A 196 35.49 -35.64 17.46
C VAL A 196 36.68 -36.00 16.59
N SER A 197 36.92 -37.30 16.44
CA SER A 197 37.90 -37.86 15.52
C SER A 197 37.19 -38.37 14.24
N LEU A 198 37.98 -38.57 13.18
CA LEU A 198 37.45 -39.12 11.94
C LEU A 198 36.83 -40.50 12.19
N GLY A 199 35.55 -40.66 11.92
CA GLY A 199 34.77 -41.89 12.12
C GLY A 199 33.91 -41.90 13.40
N ASP A 200 33.99 -40.87 14.23
CA ASP A 200 33.11 -40.75 15.39
C ASP A 200 31.68 -40.40 15.02
N THR A 201 30.73 -40.94 15.80
CA THR A 201 29.32 -40.61 15.65
C THR A 201 28.96 -39.46 16.60
N VAL A 202 28.40 -38.38 16.04
CA VAL A 202 27.88 -37.24 16.81
C VAL A 202 26.36 -37.28 16.83
N ASN A 203 25.75 -37.40 18.01
CA ASN A 203 24.31 -37.42 18.20
C ASN A 203 23.82 -36.01 18.57
N PHE A 204 22.69 -35.60 17.95
CA PHE A 204 22.07 -34.32 18.21
C PHE A 204 20.64 -34.51 18.69
N GLU A 205 20.23 -33.72 19.66
CA GLU A 205 18.83 -33.49 19.98
C GLU A 205 18.41 -32.12 19.48
N ILE A 206 17.28 -32.06 18.75
CA ILE A 206 16.66 -30.82 18.30
C ILE A 206 15.36 -30.70 19.08
N LYS A 207 15.24 -29.67 19.89
CA LYS A 207 14.01 -29.30 20.58
C LYS A 207 13.38 -28.08 19.92
N SER A 208 12.09 -28.15 19.59
CA SER A 208 11.27 -27.00 19.18
C SER A 208 10.17 -26.80 20.22
N SER A 209 9.97 -25.60 20.63
CA SER A 209 8.87 -25.20 21.52
C SER A 209 8.06 -24.08 20.87
#